data_11d245c6b748837eaa0c6aba66e657f8
#
_entry.id   11d245c6b748837eaa0c6aba66e657f8
#
_cell.length_a   1.000
_cell.length_b   1.000
_cell.length_c   1.000
_cell.angle_alpha   90.00
_cell.angle_beta   90.00
_cell.angle_gamma   90.00
#
_symmetry.space_group_name_H-M   'P 1'
#
loop_
_entity.id
_entity.type
_entity.pdbx_description
1 polymer ?
#
loop_
_entity_poly.entity_id
_entity_poly.type
_entity_poly.pdbx_seq_one_letter_code
_entity_poly.pdbx_strand_id
1 'polypeptide(L)'
;MLPSDISGVSFRKWVLSILAISFAALSISLGFWQLRRLSARRTANALLASRRFAPEVPLDSLPADTATAHFRRVRARGAYDYGNEIVLTLRGRNGSPGVNLFTPIRRAGSDTAVLVNRGWVYSPDGVTVETKQWREGDSVDANGFVEVFPTKGPFDASNPARPRSMRRLNRAAMRQLFPYPIANYYVVLTDSARSGGPPRVEPASLDEGPHRIYAIQWFSFAAISIVGLVMFLKRT
;
A
#
# COMPACT_ATOMS: atom_id res chain seq x y z
N MET A 1 -60.20 -20.89 -35.04
CA MET A 1 -59.24 -19.76 -34.88
C MET A 1 -58.85 -19.71 -33.41
N LEU A 2 -57.70 -20.28 -33.03
CA LEU A 2 -57.22 -20.29 -31.66
C LEU A 2 -56.39 -19.02 -31.41
N PRO A 3 -56.50 -18.38 -30.24
CA PRO A 3 -55.70 -17.21 -29.93
C PRO A 3 -54.30 -17.64 -29.49
N SER A 4 -53.40 -17.67 -30.44
CA SER A 4 -51.97 -18.07 -30.25
C SER A 4 -51.07 -16.97 -29.64
N ASP A 5 -51.61 -15.86 -29.18
CA ASP A 5 -50.81 -14.70 -28.78
C ASP A 5 -50.68 -14.45 -27.28
N ILE A 6 -51.49 -15.14 -26.45
CA ILE A 6 -51.51 -14.88 -25.00
C ILE A 6 -50.32 -15.53 -24.28
N SER A 7 -49.81 -16.65 -24.79
CA SER A 7 -48.68 -17.38 -24.15
C SER A 7 -47.34 -16.68 -24.27
N GLY A 8 -47.06 -16.01 -25.38
CA GLY A 8 -45.80 -15.32 -25.64
C GLY A 8 -45.63 -14.05 -24.82
N VAL A 9 -46.70 -13.29 -24.64
CA VAL A 9 -46.67 -12.06 -23.82
C VAL A 9 -46.47 -12.41 -22.32
N SER A 10 -47.14 -13.44 -21.84
CA SER A 10 -46.99 -13.93 -20.44
C SER A 10 -45.55 -14.40 -20.17
N PHE A 11 -44.94 -15.20 -21.05
CA PHE A 11 -43.60 -15.72 -20.91
C PHE A 11 -42.55 -14.58 -20.88
N ARG A 12 -42.64 -13.60 -21.78
CA ARG A 12 -41.72 -12.43 -21.80
C ARG A 12 -41.82 -11.62 -20.53
N LYS A 13 -43.02 -11.41 -19.96
CA LYS A 13 -43.18 -10.71 -18.69
C LYS A 13 -42.49 -11.43 -17.54
N TRP A 14 -42.63 -12.75 -17.45
CA TRP A 14 -41.94 -13.55 -16.43
C TRP A 14 -40.44 -13.48 -16.57
N VAL A 15 -39.91 -13.61 -17.76
CA VAL A 15 -38.44 -13.50 -18.01
C VAL A 15 -37.91 -12.14 -17.60
N LEU A 16 -38.57 -11.05 -18.02
CA LEU A 16 -38.14 -9.70 -17.67
C LEU A 16 -38.24 -9.45 -16.15
N SER A 17 -39.28 -9.96 -15.50
CA SER A 17 -39.41 -9.80 -14.04
C SER A 17 -38.33 -10.57 -13.30
N ILE A 18 -38.02 -11.82 -13.70
CA ILE A 18 -36.90 -12.57 -13.12
C ILE A 18 -35.57 -11.86 -13.31
N LEU A 19 -35.31 -11.35 -14.50
CA LEU A 19 -34.07 -10.60 -14.77
C LEU A 19 -33.97 -9.34 -13.91
N ALA A 20 -35.06 -8.56 -13.79
CA ALA A 20 -35.07 -7.35 -12.96
C ALA A 20 -34.86 -7.68 -11.47
N ILE A 21 -35.52 -8.71 -10.95
CA ILE A 21 -35.35 -9.15 -9.57
C ILE A 21 -33.93 -9.64 -9.32
N SER A 22 -33.38 -10.46 -10.22
CA SER A 22 -32.02 -10.98 -10.14
C SER A 22 -30.99 -9.84 -10.17
N PHE A 23 -31.17 -8.88 -11.06
CA PHE A 23 -30.29 -7.71 -11.14
C PHE A 23 -30.40 -6.84 -9.88
N ALA A 24 -31.61 -6.62 -9.34
CA ALA A 24 -31.79 -5.88 -8.09
C ALA A 24 -31.10 -6.60 -6.90
N ALA A 25 -31.28 -7.92 -6.79
CA ALA A 25 -30.65 -8.73 -5.74
C ALA A 25 -29.11 -8.69 -5.84
N LEU A 26 -28.56 -8.82 -7.05
CA LEU A 26 -27.13 -8.70 -7.30
C LEU A 26 -26.63 -7.30 -6.90
N SER A 27 -27.33 -6.25 -7.31
CA SER A 27 -26.96 -4.87 -7.00
C SER A 27 -26.98 -4.60 -5.50
N ILE A 28 -27.99 -5.09 -4.77
CA ILE A 28 -28.03 -5.00 -3.30
C ILE A 28 -26.83 -5.73 -2.68
N SER A 29 -26.52 -6.93 -3.15
CA SER A 29 -25.38 -7.71 -2.65
C SER A 29 -24.06 -6.99 -2.84
N LEU A 30 -23.85 -6.39 -4.02
CA LEU A 30 -22.66 -5.59 -4.34
C LEU A 30 -22.60 -4.29 -3.53
N GLY A 31 -23.75 -3.66 -3.27
CA GLY A 31 -23.84 -2.51 -2.37
C GLY A 31 -23.34 -2.83 -0.96
N PHE A 32 -23.84 -3.93 -0.38
CA PHE A 32 -23.37 -4.38 0.94
C PHE A 32 -21.91 -4.85 0.94
N TRP A 33 -21.45 -5.46 -0.15
CA TRP A 33 -20.04 -5.80 -0.29
C TRP A 33 -19.15 -4.55 -0.25
N GLN A 34 -19.54 -3.46 -0.95
CA GLN A 34 -18.82 -2.18 -0.90
C GLN A 34 -18.82 -1.58 0.51
N LEU A 35 -19.94 -1.63 1.24
CA LEU A 35 -19.98 -1.16 2.62
C LEU A 35 -19.05 -1.95 3.55
N ARG A 36 -18.97 -3.28 3.38
CA ARG A 36 -18.01 -4.11 4.14
C ARG A 36 -16.56 -3.73 3.83
N ARG A 37 -16.24 -3.47 2.54
CA ARG A 37 -14.91 -3.01 2.14
C ARG A 37 -14.58 -1.63 2.74
N LEU A 38 -15.54 -0.71 2.75
CA LEU A 38 -15.42 0.60 3.38
C LEU A 38 -15.12 0.47 4.89
N SER A 39 -15.90 -0.34 5.59
CA SER A 39 -15.70 -0.56 7.03
C SER A 39 -14.31 -1.14 7.32
N ALA A 40 -13.89 -2.16 6.58
CA ALA A 40 -12.56 -2.75 6.73
C ALA A 40 -11.43 -1.72 6.48
N ARG A 41 -11.61 -0.84 5.46
CA ARG A 41 -10.65 0.23 5.16
C ARG A 41 -10.58 1.26 6.29
N ARG A 42 -11.74 1.66 6.84
CA ARG A 42 -11.81 2.58 7.98
C ARG A 42 -11.11 2.02 9.21
N THR A 43 -11.34 0.76 9.54
CA THR A 43 -10.68 0.10 10.68
C THR A 43 -9.15 0.05 10.48
N ALA A 44 -8.69 -0.31 9.28
CA ALA A 44 -7.25 -0.31 8.96
C ALA A 44 -6.65 1.10 9.05
N ASN A 45 -7.33 2.11 8.50
CA ASN A 45 -6.90 3.51 8.55
C ASN A 45 -6.88 4.06 9.98
N ALA A 46 -7.84 3.70 10.83
CA ALA A 46 -7.88 4.12 12.24
C ALA A 46 -6.68 3.55 13.01
N LEU A 47 -6.35 2.27 12.82
CA LEU A 47 -5.16 1.66 13.40
C LEU A 47 -3.88 2.33 12.91
N LEU A 48 -3.77 2.57 11.61
CA LEU A 48 -2.62 3.25 11.02
C LEU A 48 -2.49 4.68 11.55
N ALA A 49 -3.60 5.43 11.64
CA ALA A 49 -3.64 6.78 12.18
C ALA A 49 -3.20 6.82 13.64
N SER A 50 -3.73 5.94 14.48
CA SER A 50 -3.39 5.88 15.91
C SER A 50 -1.90 5.66 16.15
N ARG A 51 -1.22 4.90 15.29
CA ARG A 51 0.22 4.65 15.37
C ARG A 51 1.05 5.76 14.75
N ARG A 52 0.64 6.28 13.60
CA ARG A 52 1.35 7.33 12.86
C ARG A 52 1.34 8.67 13.58
N PHE A 53 0.24 9.00 14.24
CA PHE A 53 0.08 10.26 14.98
C PHE A 53 0.40 10.16 16.47
N ALA A 54 0.78 8.97 16.96
CA ALA A 54 1.32 8.81 18.31
C ALA A 54 2.63 9.60 18.46
N PRO A 55 3.00 9.99 19.68
CA PRO A 55 4.31 10.56 19.96
C PRO A 55 5.42 9.66 19.40
N GLU A 56 6.48 10.30 18.89
CA GLU A 56 7.66 9.57 18.44
C GLU A 56 8.35 8.86 19.60
N VAL A 57 8.92 7.71 19.32
CA VAL A 57 9.71 6.96 20.30
C VAL A 57 11.12 6.73 19.76
N PRO A 58 12.14 6.65 20.62
CA PRO A 58 13.46 6.25 20.21
C PRO A 58 13.42 4.86 19.56
N LEU A 59 14.24 4.66 18.54
CA LEU A 59 14.31 3.41 17.81
C LEU A 59 14.64 2.19 18.71
N ASP A 60 15.41 2.44 19.78
CA ASP A 60 15.81 1.42 20.75
C ASP A 60 14.69 0.99 21.70
N SER A 61 13.61 1.76 21.80
CA SER A 61 12.43 1.43 22.61
C SER A 61 11.33 0.71 21.84
N LEU A 62 11.57 0.36 20.58
CA LEU A 62 10.58 -0.38 19.80
C LEU A 62 10.40 -1.80 20.31
N PRO A 63 9.14 -2.29 20.36
CA PRO A 63 8.88 -3.69 20.66
C PRO A 63 9.59 -4.62 19.66
N ALA A 64 10.06 -5.76 20.14
CA ALA A 64 10.64 -6.79 19.27
C ALA A 64 9.62 -7.38 18.28
N ASP A 65 8.33 -7.33 18.65
CA ASP A 65 7.23 -7.74 17.77
C ASP A 65 7.02 -6.73 16.65
N THR A 66 7.26 -7.18 15.42
CA THR A 66 7.14 -6.36 14.22
C THR A 66 5.70 -5.90 13.93
N ALA A 67 4.69 -6.69 14.33
CA ALA A 67 3.29 -6.31 14.13
C ALA A 67 2.91 -5.10 14.99
N THR A 68 3.40 -5.05 16.23
CA THR A 68 3.20 -3.91 17.15
C THR A 68 4.06 -2.71 16.76
N ALA A 69 5.28 -2.93 16.24
CA ALA A 69 6.17 -1.87 15.80
C ALA A 69 5.72 -1.21 14.48
N HIS A 70 4.98 -1.92 13.62
CA HIS A 70 4.56 -1.45 12.30
C HIS A 70 3.77 -0.14 12.39
N PHE A 71 4.13 0.83 11.54
CA PHE A 71 3.61 2.19 11.48
C PHE A 71 3.90 3.09 12.71
N ARG A 72 4.64 2.61 13.71
CA ARG A 72 5.04 3.47 14.84
C ARG A 72 5.95 4.58 14.33
N ARG A 73 5.69 5.78 14.83
CA ARG A 73 6.54 6.93 14.60
C ARG A 73 7.80 6.83 15.45
N VAL A 74 8.95 7.01 14.82
CA VAL A 74 10.26 6.83 15.47
C VAL A 74 11.22 7.95 15.12
N ARG A 75 12.18 8.20 16.03
CA ARG A 75 13.36 9.00 15.74
C ARG A 75 14.54 8.09 15.46
N ALA A 76 15.03 8.13 14.23
CA ALA A 76 16.16 7.35 13.76
C ALA A 76 17.44 8.15 13.97
N ARG A 77 18.39 7.61 14.76
CA ARG A 77 19.71 8.18 14.98
C ARG A 77 20.79 7.15 14.69
N GLY A 78 21.88 7.57 14.05
CA GLY A 78 23.01 6.69 13.76
C GLY A 78 23.89 7.20 12.65
N ALA A 79 24.95 6.45 12.37
CA ALA A 79 25.83 6.70 11.24
C ALA A 79 25.35 5.94 10.01
N TYR A 80 25.35 6.60 8.85
CA TYR A 80 25.03 5.95 7.58
C TYR A 80 26.14 5.02 7.12
N ASP A 81 25.79 3.81 6.73
CA ASP A 81 26.70 2.91 6.02
C ASP A 81 26.40 2.92 4.52
N TYR A 82 26.89 3.91 3.83
CA TYR A 82 26.73 4.05 2.38
C TYR A 82 27.42 2.94 1.57
N GLY A 83 28.42 2.27 2.14
CA GLY A 83 29.07 1.13 1.51
C GLY A 83 28.13 -0.06 1.33
N ASN A 84 27.12 -0.12 2.17
CA ASN A 84 26.11 -1.18 2.17
C ASN A 84 24.71 -0.68 1.73
N GLU A 85 24.63 0.44 1.02
CA GLU A 85 23.38 0.99 0.48
C GLU A 85 22.73 0.04 -0.54
N ILE A 86 21.38 -0.03 -0.51
CA ILE A 86 20.53 -0.80 -1.42
C ILE A 86 19.73 0.14 -2.29
N VAL A 87 19.64 -0.17 -3.57
CA VAL A 87 18.74 0.46 -4.53
C VAL A 87 17.51 -0.43 -4.75
N LEU A 88 16.36 0.04 -4.33
CA LEU A 88 15.09 -0.64 -4.59
C LEU A 88 14.49 -0.13 -5.89
N THR A 89 14.52 -0.97 -6.91
CA THR A 89 14.23 -0.62 -8.31
C THR A 89 12.73 -0.63 -8.64
N LEU A 90 12.39 -0.03 -9.78
CA LEU A 90 11.03 0.01 -10.35
C LEU A 90 10.01 0.61 -9.39
N ARG A 91 10.34 1.79 -8.82
CA ARG A 91 9.48 2.58 -7.95
C ARG A 91 8.91 3.76 -8.71
N GLY A 92 7.64 3.66 -9.09
CA GLY A 92 6.93 4.78 -9.71
C GLY A 92 6.49 5.82 -8.69
N ARG A 93 6.61 7.11 -9.05
CA ARG A 93 6.04 8.23 -8.30
C ARG A 93 5.45 9.23 -9.29
N ASN A 94 4.15 9.55 -9.13
CA ASN A 94 3.44 10.51 -10.00
C ASN A 94 3.60 10.22 -11.51
N GLY A 95 3.53 8.93 -11.89
CA GLY A 95 3.70 8.49 -13.27
C GLY A 95 5.15 8.41 -13.77
N SER A 96 6.13 8.85 -12.99
CA SER A 96 7.55 8.79 -13.36
C SER A 96 8.22 7.54 -12.79
N PRO A 97 9.12 6.88 -13.54
CA PRO A 97 9.92 5.76 -13.06
C PRO A 97 11.03 6.25 -12.12
N GLY A 98 11.44 5.40 -11.19
CA GLY A 98 12.51 5.74 -10.27
C GLY A 98 12.88 4.59 -9.33
N VAL A 99 13.67 4.92 -8.34
CA VAL A 99 14.20 4.00 -7.33
C VAL A 99 14.07 4.59 -5.93
N ASN A 100 14.02 3.73 -4.91
CA ASN A 100 14.19 4.16 -3.53
C ASN A 100 15.58 3.79 -3.02
N LEU A 101 16.18 4.68 -2.23
CA LEU A 101 17.48 4.47 -1.62
C LEU A 101 17.33 3.99 -0.18
N PHE A 102 17.88 2.82 0.12
CA PHE A 102 17.87 2.20 1.43
C PHE A 102 19.29 2.11 1.98
N THR A 103 19.59 2.86 3.02
CA THR A 103 20.91 2.89 3.63
C THR A 103 20.82 2.32 5.05
N PRO A 104 21.68 1.37 5.42
CA PRO A 104 21.78 0.94 6.82
C PRO A 104 22.27 2.09 7.69
N ILE A 105 21.71 2.18 8.90
CA ILE A 105 22.26 3.02 9.97
C ILE A 105 22.85 2.14 11.07
N ARG A 106 24.11 2.48 11.44
CA ARG A 106 24.81 1.89 12.57
C ARG A 106 24.54 2.74 13.80
N ARG A 107 24.12 2.12 14.90
CA ARG A 107 23.79 2.80 16.14
C ARG A 107 24.84 2.51 17.20
N ALA A 108 25.18 3.49 18.02
CA ALA A 108 26.06 3.27 19.17
C ALA A 108 25.41 2.23 20.13
N GLY A 109 26.23 1.30 20.61
CA GLY A 109 25.77 0.27 21.53
C GLY A 109 24.88 -0.83 20.95
N SER A 110 24.78 -0.94 19.61
CA SER A 110 23.98 -2.00 18.95
C SER A 110 24.74 -2.61 17.77
N ASP A 111 24.87 -3.93 17.78
CA ASP A 111 25.45 -4.67 16.65
C ASP A 111 24.47 -4.79 15.47
N THR A 112 23.18 -4.61 15.74
CA THR A 112 22.12 -4.69 14.75
C THR A 112 21.91 -3.35 14.08
N ALA A 113 22.10 -3.30 12.76
CA ALA A 113 21.79 -2.11 11.96
C ALA A 113 20.30 -2.07 11.60
N VAL A 114 19.80 -0.88 11.32
CA VAL A 114 18.44 -0.66 10.82
C VAL A 114 18.52 -0.05 9.43
N LEU A 115 17.79 -0.63 8.47
CA LEU A 115 17.65 -0.01 7.15
C LEU A 115 16.77 1.22 7.24
N VAL A 116 17.17 2.30 6.59
CA VAL A 116 16.34 3.49 6.43
C VAL A 116 16.09 3.75 4.94
N ASN A 117 14.83 3.90 4.56
CA ASN A 117 14.44 4.43 3.27
C ASN A 117 14.63 5.95 3.32
N ARG A 118 15.68 6.42 2.65
CA ARG A 118 16.04 7.85 2.61
C ARG A 118 15.13 8.64 1.66
N GLY A 119 14.58 8.00 0.65
CA GLY A 119 13.68 8.67 -0.29
C GLY A 119 13.67 8.03 -1.67
N TRP A 120 12.95 8.70 -2.58
CA TRP A 120 12.78 8.31 -3.97
C TRP A 120 13.61 9.21 -4.90
N VAL A 121 14.20 8.59 -5.90
CA VAL A 121 15.01 9.29 -6.92
C VAL A 121 14.49 8.92 -8.30
N TYR A 122 14.36 9.91 -9.16
CA TYR A 122 14.03 9.69 -10.56
C TYR A 122 15.13 8.88 -11.25
N SER A 123 14.72 7.89 -12.03
CA SER A 123 15.59 7.06 -12.85
C SER A 123 14.83 6.67 -14.12
N PRO A 124 15.29 7.08 -15.31
CA PRO A 124 14.56 6.85 -16.56
C PRO A 124 14.26 5.37 -16.85
N ASP A 125 15.17 4.48 -16.47
CA ASP A 125 15.03 3.03 -16.60
C ASP A 125 14.43 2.36 -15.35
N GLY A 126 14.18 3.15 -14.29
CA GLY A 126 13.72 2.66 -13.00
C GLY A 126 14.72 1.78 -12.25
N VAL A 127 15.97 1.73 -12.67
CA VAL A 127 16.98 0.81 -12.15
C VAL A 127 18.31 1.48 -11.85
N THR A 128 18.79 2.35 -12.74
CA THR A 128 20.13 2.94 -12.64
C THR A 128 20.07 4.27 -11.90
N VAL A 129 20.95 4.43 -10.91
CA VAL A 129 21.11 5.69 -10.17
C VAL A 129 22.54 5.84 -9.70
N GLU A 130 23.06 7.09 -9.76
CA GLU A 130 24.33 7.45 -9.16
C GLU A 130 24.09 7.82 -7.68
N THR A 131 24.27 6.86 -6.77
CA THR A 131 23.87 7.03 -5.36
C THR A 131 24.73 8.03 -4.61
N LYS A 132 25.98 8.25 -5.03
CA LYS A 132 26.91 9.15 -4.34
C LYS A 132 26.43 10.59 -4.30
N GLN A 133 25.74 11.07 -5.34
CA GLN A 133 25.20 12.43 -5.40
C GLN A 133 24.05 12.67 -4.41
N TRP A 134 23.46 11.61 -3.87
CA TRP A 134 22.32 11.67 -2.95
C TRP A 134 22.72 11.49 -1.49
N ARG A 135 23.99 11.63 -1.16
CA ARG A 135 24.45 11.58 0.23
C ARG A 135 24.09 12.86 0.97
N GLU A 136 23.56 12.71 2.18
CA GLU A 136 23.06 13.80 3.03
C GLU A 136 23.82 13.92 4.36
N GLY A 137 25.14 13.66 4.32
CA GLY A 137 26.03 13.63 5.47
C GLY A 137 26.31 12.21 5.96
N ASP A 138 27.13 12.10 7.01
CA ASP A 138 27.61 10.80 7.52
C ASP A 138 26.68 10.22 8.59
N SER A 139 25.75 11.01 9.12
CA SER A 139 24.83 10.58 10.18
C SER A 139 23.42 11.07 9.96
N VAL A 140 22.48 10.35 10.52
CA VAL A 140 21.06 10.68 10.57
C VAL A 140 20.63 11.02 12.00
N ASP A 141 19.79 12.04 12.13
CA ASP A 141 18.90 12.30 13.26
C ASP A 141 17.62 12.87 12.64
N ALA A 142 16.67 11.98 12.40
CA ALA A 142 15.47 12.30 11.63
C ALA A 142 14.26 11.46 12.07
N ASN A 143 13.06 11.99 11.85
CA ASN A 143 11.83 11.29 12.09
C ASN A 143 11.45 10.39 10.92
N GLY A 144 10.78 9.31 11.25
CA GLY A 144 10.25 8.37 10.28
C GLY A 144 9.17 7.49 10.89
N PHE A 145 8.71 6.54 10.13
CA PHE A 145 7.81 5.49 10.60
C PHE A 145 8.36 4.11 10.25
N VAL A 146 8.01 3.15 11.09
CA VAL A 146 8.45 1.76 10.94
C VAL A 146 7.62 1.06 9.87
N GLU A 147 8.31 0.40 8.95
CA GLU A 147 7.75 -0.56 8.00
C GLU A 147 8.37 -1.93 8.21
N VAL A 148 7.64 -2.98 7.90
CA VAL A 148 8.10 -4.37 8.06
C VAL A 148 8.43 -4.99 6.72
N PHE A 149 9.47 -5.83 6.71
CA PHE A 149 9.82 -6.57 5.49
C PHE A 149 8.72 -7.58 5.15
N PRO A 150 8.34 -7.69 3.87
CA PRO A 150 7.47 -8.77 3.43
C PRO A 150 8.05 -10.13 3.80
N THR A 151 7.22 -10.99 4.40
CA THR A 151 7.62 -12.36 4.77
C THR A 151 7.40 -13.35 3.64
N LYS A 152 6.54 -13.03 2.68
CA LYS A 152 6.17 -13.87 1.52
C LYS A 152 6.46 -13.13 0.23
N GLY A 153 6.79 -13.88 -0.80
CA GLY A 153 7.02 -13.38 -2.15
C GLY A 153 8.29 -13.98 -2.76
N PRO A 154 8.38 -13.99 -4.09
CA PRO A 154 9.58 -14.46 -4.74
C PRO A 154 10.77 -13.59 -4.32
N PHE A 155 11.88 -14.23 -4.07
CA PHE A 155 13.16 -13.57 -3.90
C PHE A 155 13.64 -13.15 -5.29
N ASP A 156 13.78 -11.85 -5.52
CA ASP A 156 14.50 -11.36 -6.69
C ASP A 156 15.99 -11.47 -6.36
N ALA A 157 16.63 -12.51 -6.89
CA ALA A 157 18.08 -12.63 -6.84
C ALA A 157 18.70 -11.31 -7.35
N SER A 158 19.64 -10.78 -6.59
CA SER A 158 20.39 -9.60 -7.02
C SER A 158 21.04 -9.92 -8.37
N ASN A 159 20.92 -9.00 -9.33
CA ASN A 159 21.67 -9.08 -10.57
C ASN A 159 23.18 -9.14 -10.21
N PRO A 160 23.94 -10.13 -10.65
CA PRO A 160 25.37 -10.23 -10.34
C PRO A 160 26.17 -8.96 -10.67
N ALA A 161 25.77 -8.25 -11.74
CA ALA A 161 26.35 -6.96 -12.12
C ALA A 161 25.95 -5.79 -11.18
N ARG A 162 24.90 -5.96 -10.36
CA ARG A 162 24.38 -4.95 -9.43
C ARG A 162 23.93 -5.62 -8.14
N PRO A 163 24.83 -6.13 -7.32
CA PRO A 163 24.50 -7.02 -6.19
C PRO A 163 23.65 -6.36 -5.10
N ARG A 164 23.59 -5.02 -5.06
CA ARG A 164 22.77 -4.24 -4.10
C ARG A 164 21.57 -3.57 -4.73
N SER A 165 21.21 -3.95 -5.96
CA SER A 165 20.03 -3.47 -6.66
C SER A 165 18.99 -4.58 -6.69
N MET A 166 17.80 -4.34 -6.15
CA MET A 166 16.76 -5.35 -6.03
C MET A 166 15.37 -4.77 -6.27
N ARG A 167 14.47 -5.60 -6.76
CA ARG A 167 13.09 -5.19 -7.03
C ARG A 167 12.18 -5.27 -5.81
N ARG A 168 12.50 -6.14 -4.86
CA ARG A 168 11.71 -6.38 -3.65
C ARG A 168 12.60 -6.58 -2.45
N LEU A 169 12.20 -6.00 -1.33
CA LEU A 169 12.78 -6.31 -0.04
C LEU A 169 12.20 -7.63 0.46
N ASN A 170 13.06 -8.52 0.92
CA ASN A 170 12.68 -9.78 1.54
C ASN A 170 13.54 -10.00 2.78
N ARG A 171 12.91 -10.39 3.90
CA ARG A 171 13.60 -10.54 5.19
C ARG A 171 14.78 -11.52 5.15
N ALA A 172 14.63 -12.65 4.46
CA ALA A 172 15.69 -13.65 4.37
C ALA A 172 16.90 -13.13 3.59
N ALA A 173 16.64 -12.44 2.46
CA ALA A 173 17.68 -11.82 1.66
C ALA A 173 18.44 -10.73 2.42
N MET A 174 17.70 -9.89 3.17
CA MET A 174 18.33 -8.84 3.96
C MET A 174 19.32 -9.38 4.99
N ARG A 175 19.03 -10.54 5.61
CA ARG A 175 19.95 -11.18 6.57
C ARG A 175 21.26 -11.68 5.94
N GLN A 176 21.23 -12.01 4.66
CA GLN A 176 22.41 -12.57 3.94
C GLN A 176 23.24 -11.49 3.25
N LEU A 177 22.64 -10.33 2.97
CA LEU A 177 23.28 -9.30 2.15
C LEU A 177 24.27 -8.43 2.94
N PHE A 178 24.16 -8.40 4.26
CA PHE A 178 24.96 -7.52 5.11
C PHE A 178 25.97 -8.30 5.94
N PRO A 179 27.15 -7.71 6.22
CA PRO A 179 28.18 -8.34 7.07
C PRO A 179 27.84 -8.25 8.58
N TYR A 180 26.66 -7.78 8.94
CA TYR A 180 26.15 -7.60 10.29
C TYR A 180 24.66 -7.86 10.36
N PRO A 181 24.09 -8.11 11.54
CA PRO A 181 22.66 -8.29 11.71
C PRO A 181 21.86 -7.06 11.31
N ILE A 182 20.72 -7.28 10.64
CA ILE A 182 19.74 -6.25 10.28
C ILE A 182 18.44 -6.48 11.05
N ALA A 183 17.85 -5.41 11.55
CA ALA A 183 16.54 -5.44 12.20
C ALA A 183 15.47 -6.05 11.28
N ASN A 184 14.42 -6.61 11.88
CA ASN A 184 13.32 -7.24 11.14
C ASN A 184 12.33 -6.23 10.51
N TYR A 185 12.65 -4.95 10.60
CA TYR A 185 11.90 -3.81 10.09
C TYR A 185 12.87 -2.79 9.49
N TYR A 186 12.32 -1.84 8.78
CA TYR A 186 13.06 -0.67 8.29
C TYR A 186 12.29 0.61 8.63
N VAL A 187 12.95 1.75 8.54
CA VAL A 187 12.34 3.07 8.80
C VAL A 187 12.21 3.82 7.48
N VAL A 188 11.07 4.41 7.23
CA VAL A 188 10.85 5.36 6.15
C VAL A 188 10.99 6.77 6.73
N LEU A 189 12.00 7.52 6.28
CA LEU A 189 12.24 8.87 6.75
C LEU A 189 11.17 9.83 6.23
N THR A 190 10.69 10.73 7.08
CA THR A 190 9.62 11.69 6.76
C THR A 190 10.02 13.15 6.91
N ASP A 191 11.04 13.45 7.70
CA ASP A 191 11.58 14.82 7.80
C ASP A 191 12.11 15.27 6.45
N SER A 192 12.14 16.57 6.23
CA SER A 192 12.77 17.14 5.03
C SER A 192 14.17 16.59 4.81
N ALA A 193 14.48 16.24 3.58
CA ALA A 193 15.83 15.82 3.24
C ALA A 193 16.81 16.94 3.53
N ARG A 194 17.99 16.59 4.07
CA ARG A 194 19.11 17.54 4.15
C ARG A 194 19.61 17.86 2.74
N SER A 195 20.38 18.94 2.62
CA SER A 195 20.99 19.30 1.34
C SER A 195 21.70 18.10 0.71
N GLY A 196 21.40 17.81 -0.55
CA GLY A 196 21.94 16.66 -1.28
C GLY A 196 21.19 15.33 -1.04
N GLY A 197 20.22 15.27 -0.13
CA GLY A 197 19.44 14.05 0.12
C GLY A 197 18.30 13.83 -0.89
N PRO A 198 17.85 12.58 -1.05
CA PRO A 198 16.75 12.24 -1.94
C PRO A 198 15.41 12.77 -1.41
N PRO A 199 14.47 13.20 -2.28
CA PRO A 199 13.11 13.53 -1.88
C PRO A 199 12.45 12.40 -1.09
N ARG A 200 11.89 12.70 0.07
CA ARG A 200 11.28 11.70 0.95
C ARG A 200 10.08 11.02 0.29
N VAL A 201 9.87 9.77 0.67
CA VAL A 201 8.67 9.04 0.27
C VAL A 201 7.49 9.52 1.12
N GLU A 202 6.42 9.92 0.46
CA GLU A 202 5.21 10.31 1.16
C GLU A 202 4.54 9.08 1.82
N PRO A 203 4.10 9.21 3.07
CA PRO A 203 3.33 8.14 3.70
C PRO A 203 2.06 7.84 2.91
N ALA A 204 1.63 6.58 2.88
CA ALA A 204 0.38 6.19 2.23
C ALA A 204 -0.80 7.04 2.75
N SER A 205 -1.69 7.44 1.85
CA SER A 205 -2.89 8.20 2.21
C SER A 205 -3.81 7.36 3.12
N LEU A 206 -4.52 8.05 4.00
CA LEU A 206 -5.55 7.46 4.86
C LEU A 206 -6.96 7.59 4.25
N ASP A 207 -7.03 7.68 2.92
CA ASP A 207 -8.31 7.78 2.24
C ASP A 207 -9.14 6.48 2.36
N GLU A 208 -10.44 6.66 2.32
CA GLU A 208 -11.39 5.55 2.40
C GLU A 208 -11.57 4.81 1.07
N GLY A 209 -11.00 5.34 -0.02
CA GLY A 209 -11.24 4.85 -1.37
C GLY A 209 -12.66 5.16 -1.86
N PRO A 210 -13.00 4.71 -3.07
CA PRO A 210 -14.29 5.05 -3.71
C PRO A 210 -15.46 4.18 -3.22
N HIS A 211 -15.28 3.36 -2.18
CA HIS A 211 -16.25 2.35 -1.76
C HIS A 211 -17.62 2.93 -1.40
N ARG A 212 -17.68 4.12 -0.78
CA ARG A 212 -18.93 4.80 -0.43
C ARG A 212 -19.73 5.17 -1.68
N ILE A 213 -19.07 5.74 -2.68
CA ILE A 213 -19.69 6.15 -3.94
C ILE A 213 -20.23 4.93 -4.69
N TYR A 214 -19.45 3.86 -4.77
CA TYR A 214 -19.89 2.62 -5.40
C TYR A 214 -21.04 1.94 -4.66
N ALA A 215 -21.08 2.00 -3.33
CA ALA A 215 -22.23 1.48 -2.58
C ALA A 215 -23.51 2.22 -2.93
N ILE A 216 -23.46 3.57 -2.97
CA ILE A 216 -24.61 4.40 -3.38
C ILE A 216 -25.05 4.04 -4.81
N GLN A 217 -24.12 3.90 -5.73
CA GLN A 217 -24.39 3.55 -7.12
C GLN A 217 -25.09 2.20 -7.25
N TRP A 218 -24.63 1.17 -6.55
CA TRP A 218 -25.25 -0.15 -6.57
C TRP A 218 -26.65 -0.15 -5.98
N PHE A 219 -26.86 0.53 -4.86
CA PHE A 219 -28.21 0.67 -4.29
C PHE A 219 -29.16 1.48 -5.18
N SER A 220 -28.65 2.49 -5.89
CA SER A 220 -29.42 3.22 -6.88
C SER A 220 -29.86 2.32 -8.04
N PHE A 221 -28.98 1.47 -8.55
CA PHE A 221 -29.33 0.50 -9.59
C PHE A 221 -30.40 -0.48 -9.11
N ALA A 222 -30.32 -0.96 -7.88
CA ALA A 222 -31.35 -1.80 -7.29
C ALA A 222 -32.69 -1.09 -7.21
N ALA A 223 -32.71 0.15 -6.73
CA ALA A 223 -33.91 0.97 -6.64
C ALA A 223 -34.56 1.23 -8.01
N ILE A 224 -33.76 1.62 -9.00
CA ILE A 224 -34.22 1.82 -10.38
C ILE A 224 -34.82 0.54 -10.96
N SER A 225 -34.18 -0.60 -10.76
CA SER A 225 -34.66 -1.89 -11.24
C SER A 225 -36.00 -2.29 -10.61
N ILE A 226 -36.17 -2.08 -9.30
CA ILE A 226 -37.41 -2.36 -8.58
C ILE A 226 -38.53 -1.43 -9.04
N VAL A 227 -38.25 -0.12 -9.10
CA VAL A 227 -39.25 0.88 -9.56
C VAL A 227 -39.67 0.59 -11.01
N GLY A 228 -38.70 0.31 -11.88
CA GLY A 228 -38.97 -0.06 -13.27
C GLY A 228 -39.84 -1.31 -13.39
N LEU A 229 -39.56 -2.33 -12.59
CA LEU A 229 -40.37 -3.56 -12.55
C LEU A 229 -41.82 -3.28 -12.08
N VAL A 230 -41.98 -2.49 -11.01
CA VAL A 230 -43.32 -2.12 -10.52
C VAL A 230 -44.12 -1.35 -11.57
N MET A 231 -43.48 -0.38 -12.25
CA MET A 231 -44.11 0.39 -13.32
C MET A 231 -44.47 -0.50 -14.51
N PHE A 232 -43.60 -1.43 -14.88
CA PHE A 232 -43.84 -2.38 -15.96
C PHE A 232 -45.06 -3.26 -15.65
N LEU A 233 -45.16 -3.80 -14.45
CA LEU A 233 -46.28 -4.66 -14.03
C LEU A 233 -47.63 -3.92 -13.91
N LYS A 234 -47.59 -2.60 -13.59
CA LYS A 234 -48.84 -1.79 -13.51
C LYS A 234 -49.38 -1.38 -14.87
N ARG A 235 -48.56 -1.32 -15.91
CA ARG A 235 -48.95 -0.90 -17.28
C ARG A 235 -49.44 -2.08 -18.13
N THR A 236 -49.36 -3.28 -17.64
CA THR A 236 -49.73 -4.52 -18.34
C THR A 236 -50.83 -5.29 -17.63
#